data_a4da6070c76c6761f5cb8b9355175e8d
#
_entry.id   a4da6070c76c6761f5cb8b9355175e8d
#
_cell.length_a   1.000
_cell.length_b   1.000
_cell.length_c   1.000
_cell.angle_alpha   90.00
_cell.angle_beta   90.00
_cell.angle_gamma   90.00
#
_symmetry.space_group_name_H-M   'P 1'
#
loop_
_entity.id
_entity.type
_entity.pdbx_description
1 polymer ?
#
loop_
_entity_poly.entity_id
_entity_poly.type
_entity_poly.pdbx_seq_one_letter_code
_entity_poly.pdbx_strand_id
1 'polypeptide(L)'
;MSGLAKFAGLAVGVLSLALSLGCAPAAAQSRPWLDSTLLAAAKAEGSLVVYSSTNEQEGLPLFKLFTDVTGIKVDYVRASDAILMSRMSIEFRADQKSYDIAQTSTINKMPLQMLAAYEPPEASNISADARDSNKRWYGVYANYNAPAYNTEKVKAAELPRSYEDFAQHKEWAGKVAIDGTDNEWLKAILQHYGEQKGVELVRNIVAVLKPVVTDGHLAMARATGAGEYWISLNNYVNLSMNVRLAGNPIGVWALDPVTLFFGQVGVSAKAPHPNAARLAANFMLSQECQQFLAKFGRLPTRKDVQSTPPGIVDMLTQKTVITVLMSPDEERKWQRQFDQLFKGR
;
A
#
# COMPACT_ATOMS: atom_id res chain seq x y z
N MET A 1 80.51 44.07 37.34
CA MET A 1 80.80 44.11 35.92
C MET A 1 79.75 43.25 35.24
N SER A 2 78.66 43.74 34.92
CA SER A 2 78.09 44.33 33.67
C SER A 2 78.04 43.33 32.54
N GLY A 3 76.85 42.95 32.17
CA GLY A 3 76.52 42.24 30.98
C GLY A 3 75.01 42.28 30.71
N LEU A 4 74.52 43.33 30.05
CA LEU A 4 73.18 43.48 29.54
C LEU A 4 72.99 42.54 28.33
N ALA A 5 72.03 41.68 28.38
CA ALA A 5 71.51 40.95 27.20
C ALA A 5 70.16 41.55 26.82
N LYS A 6 70.06 42.05 25.58
CA LYS A 6 68.86 42.56 24.95
C LYS A 6 67.95 41.43 24.54
N PHE A 7 66.71 41.43 25.00
CA PHE A 7 65.64 40.55 24.43
C PHE A 7 64.91 41.29 23.31
N ALA A 8 65.00 40.78 22.10
CA ALA A 8 64.19 41.19 20.96
C ALA A 8 62.83 40.45 21.03
N GLY A 9 61.76 41.24 21.15
CA GLY A 9 60.39 40.70 21.12
C GLY A 9 59.96 40.38 19.70
N LEU A 10 59.58 39.14 19.48
CA LEU A 10 58.94 38.68 18.24
C LEU A 10 57.43 38.80 18.42
N ALA A 11 56.80 39.72 17.72
CA ALA A 11 55.32 39.82 17.66
C ALA A 11 54.78 38.78 16.71
N VAL A 12 54.08 37.75 17.23
CA VAL A 12 53.35 36.78 16.46
C VAL A 12 51.95 37.35 16.20
N GLY A 13 51.71 37.77 14.97
CA GLY A 13 50.37 38.16 14.50
C GLY A 13 49.51 36.93 14.31
N VAL A 14 48.48 36.78 15.14
CA VAL A 14 47.44 35.74 14.95
C VAL A 14 46.45 36.28 13.94
N LEU A 15 46.52 35.73 12.72
CA LEU A 15 45.54 35.96 11.64
C LEU A 15 44.33 35.06 11.89
N SER A 16 43.27 35.63 12.50
CA SER A 16 41.99 34.92 12.70
C SER A 16 41.24 34.83 11.37
N LEU A 17 41.31 33.64 10.74
CA LEU A 17 40.51 33.30 9.56
C LEU A 17 39.11 32.98 10.03
N ALA A 18 38.18 33.94 9.95
CA ALA A 18 36.76 33.71 10.18
C ALA A 18 36.19 32.89 9.00
N LEU A 19 36.07 31.56 9.18
CA LEU A 19 35.25 30.73 8.29
C LEU A 19 33.77 31.10 8.51
N SER A 20 33.22 31.92 7.63
CA SER A 20 31.78 32.07 7.48
C SER A 20 31.21 30.78 6.86
N LEU A 21 30.72 29.88 7.71
CA LEU A 21 29.84 28.79 7.25
C LEU A 21 28.57 29.44 6.69
N GLY A 22 28.55 29.67 5.38
CA GLY A 22 27.35 30.01 4.66
C GLY A 22 26.38 28.82 4.78
N CYS A 23 25.36 28.97 5.63
CA CYS A 23 24.22 28.10 5.63
C CYS A 23 23.51 28.27 4.27
N ALA A 24 23.81 27.40 3.30
CA ALA A 24 23.06 27.37 2.05
C ALA A 24 21.61 27.10 2.43
N PRO A 25 20.64 27.91 1.97
CA PRO A 25 19.24 27.62 2.20
C PRO A 25 18.98 26.22 1.64
N ALA A 26 18.46 25.31 2.46
CA ALA A 26 17.97 24.03 1.98
C ALA A 26 17.01 24.32 0.82
N ALA A 27 17.33 23.84 -0.37
CA ALA A 27 16.50 24.05 -1.54
C ALA A 27 15.09 23.58 -1.17
N ALA A 28 14.14 24.50 -1.18
CA ALA A 28 12.74 24.18 -0.88
C ALA A 28 12.33 23.07 -1.83
N GLN A 29 12.04 21.88 -1.28
CA GLN A 29 11.66 20.73 -2.07
C GLN A 29 10.44 21.12 -2.89
N SER A 30 10.56 21.11 -4.22
CA SER A 30 9.45 21.46 -5.08
C SER A 30 8.32 20.44 -4.84
N ARG A 31 7.11 20.95 -4.59
CA ARG A 31 5.91 20.13 -4.39
C ARG A 31 4.94 20.38 -5.54
N PRO A 32 5.08 19.67 -6.68
CA PRO A 32 4.21 19.87 -7.84
C PRO A 32 2.73 19.68 -7.52
N TRP A 33 2.40 18.91 -6.49
CA TRP A 33 1.04 18.68 -6.02
C TRP A 33 0.43 19.90 -5.30
N LEU A 34 1.25 20.81 -4.81
CA LEU A 34 0.86 21.97 -3.99
C LEU A 34 0.66 23.22 -4.89
N ASP A 35 -0.46 23.23 -5.61
CA ASP A 35 -0.88 24.43 -6.37
C ASP A 35 -1.30 25.55 -5.42
N SER A 36 -0.72 26.74 -5.58
CA SER A 36 -0.94 27.88 -4.69
C SER A 36 -2.36 28.44 -4.75
N THR A 37 -2.99 28.44 -5.92
CA THR A 37 -4.35 28.91 -6.13
C THR A 37 -5.34 27.93 -5.48
N LEU A 38 -5.13 26.63 -5.72
CA LEU A 38 -5.96 25.59 -5.12
C LEU A 38 -5.77 25.55 -3.60
N LEU A 39 -4.55 25.74 -3.10
CA LEU A 39 -4.28 25.83 -1.66
C LEU A 39 -5.01 27.00 -1.00
N ALA A 40 -5.03 28.18 -1.62
CA ALA A 40 -5.73 29.34 -1.08
C ALA A 40 -7.25 29.08 -1.00
N ALA A 41 -7.83 28.51 -2.05
CA ALA A 41 -9.24 28.12 -2.07
C ALA A 41 -9.57 27.02 -1.04
N ALA A 42 -8.71 25.99 -0.92
CA ALA A 42 -8.88 24.92 0.05
C ALA A 42 -8.78 25.41 1.50
N LYS A 43 -7.87 26.36 1.79
CA LYS A 43 -7.77 27.01 3.11
C LYS A 43 -9.04 27.80 3.46
N ALA A 44 -9.68 28.42 2.49
CA ALA A 44 -10.94 29.12 2.73
C ALA A 44 -12.10 28.16 3.07
N GLU A 45 -12.02 26.91 2.64
CA GLU A 45 -12.98 25.84 3.01
C GLU A 45 -12.72 25.29 4.44
N GLY A 46 -11.48 25.38 4.94
CA GLY A 46 -11.10 25.18 6.33
C GLY A 46 -10.81 23.75 6.76
N SER A 47 -11.41 22.74 6.17
CA SER A 47 -11.25 21.33 6.56
C SER A 47 -11.29 20.37 5.37
N LEU A 48 -10.91 19.11 5.66
CA LEU A 48 -10.97 17.97 4.75
C LEU A 48 -11.53 16.76 5.50
N VAL A 49 -12.57 16.12 4.97
CA VAL A 49 -13.10 14.87 5.53
C VAL A 49 -12.65 13.69 4.68
N VAL A 50 -11.92 12.76 5.29
CA VAL A 50 -11.36 11.59 4.63
C VAL A 50 -12.04 10.33 5.12
N TYR A 51 -12.67 9.57 4.22
CA TYR A 51 -13.12 8.21 4.48
C TYR A 51 -12.06 7.22 4.01
N SER A 52 -11.48 6.44 4.93
CA SER A 52 -10.35 5.57 4.60
C SER A 52 -10.42 4.19 5.23
N SER A 53 -10.02 3.17 4.47
CA SER A 53 -9.79 1.82 4.99
C SER A 53 -8.34 1.59 5.45
N THR A 54 -7.44 2.53 5.20
CA THR A 54 -6.05 2.45 5.69
C THR A 54 -6.03 2.52 7.23
N ASN A 55 -5.20 1.70 7.85
CA ASN A 55 -5.06 1.67 9.30
C ASN A 55 -4.61 3.04 9.84
N GLU A 56 -5.07 3.37 11.04
CA GLU A 56 -4.77 4.64 11.70
C GLU A 56 -3.26 4.86 11.89
N GLN A 57 -2.49 3.79 12.14
CA GLN A 57 -1.04 3.84 12.28
C GLN A 57 -0.31 4.36 11.01
N GLU A 58 -0.94 4.23 9.86
CA GLU A 58 -0.43 4.74 8.58
C GLU A 58 -1.17 6.02 8.16
N GLY A 59 -2.49 6.03 8.26
CA GLY A 59 -3.35 7.11 7.79
C GLY A 59 -3.22 8.41 8.57
N LEU A 60 -3.21 8.34 9.91
CA LEU A 60 -3.09 9.54 10.73
C LEU A 60 -1.77 10.28 10.52
N PRO A 61 -0.57 9.63 10.55
CA PRO A 61 0.67 10.35 10.25
C PRO A 61 0.77 10.81 8.79
N LEU A 62 0.15 10.08 7.82
CA LEU A 62 0.10 10.52 6.43
C LEU A 62 -0.69 11.84 6.29
N PHE A 63 -1.88 11.90 6.86
CA PHE A 63 -2.70 13.12 6.79
C PHE A 63 -2.21 14.23 7.72
N LYS A 64 -1.43 13.87 8.77
CA LYS A 64 -0.67 14.88 9.52
C LYS A 64 0.38 15.58 8.63
N LEU A 65 1.09 14.83 7.78
CA LEU A 65 2.03 15.42 6.80
C LEU A 65 1.30 16.40 5.86
N PHE A 66 0.10 16.06 5.37
CA PHE A 66 -0.73 16.97 4.59
C PHE A 66 -1.08 18.23 5.38
N THR A 67 -1.55 18.09 6.63
CA THR A 67 -1.90 19.21 7.50
C THR A 67 -0.71 20.11 7.79
N ASP A 68 0.46 19.54 8.09
CA ASP A 68 1.69 20.29 8.40
C ASP A 68 2.13 21.16 7.22
N VAL A 69 1.90 20.70 5.97
CA VAL A 69 2.26 21.43 4.75
C VAL A 69 1.20 22.47 4.37
N THR A 70 -0.08 22.10 4.49
CA THR A 70 -1.18 22.92 3.97
C THR A 70 -1.84 23.82 5.02
N GLY A 71 -1.76 23.47 6.30
CA GLY A 71 -2.51 24.10 7.38
C GLY A 71 -4.01 23.71 7.42
N ILE A 72 -4.46 22.79 6.56
CA ILE A 72 -5.87 22.34 6.49
C ILE A 72 -6.06 21.21 7.52
N LYS A 73 -7.10 21.35 8.35
CA LYS A 73 -7.47 20.32 9.32
C LYS A 73 -8.04 19.11 8.59
N VAL A 74 -7.65 17.89 8.99
CA VAL A 74 -8.17 16.65 8.44
C VAL A 74 -9.00 15.90 9.49
N ASP A 75 -10.24 15.62 9.14
CA ASP A 75 -11.12 14.73 9.89
C ASP A 75 -11.06 13.34 9.24
N TYR A 76 -10.31 12.43 9.90
CA TYR A 76 -10.02 11.09 9.39
C TYR A 76 -11.01 10.07 9.96
N VAL A 77 -11.82 9.47 9.08
CA VAL A 77 -12.82 8.45 9.45
C VAL A 77 -12.36 7.10 8.92
N ARG A 78 -11.97 6.20 9.83
CA ARG A 78 -11.52 4.85 9.49
C ARG A 78 -12.64 3.83 9.65
N ALA A 79 -12.89 3.03 8.60
CA ALA A 79 -13.68 1.81 8.68
C ALA A 79 -13.20 0.80 7.62
N SER A 80 -13.72 -0.43 7.63
CA SER A 80 -13.41 -1.40 6.58
C SER A 80 -14.01 -0.98 5.23
N ASP A 81 -13.45 -1.51 4.12
CA ASP A 81 -13.93 -1.24 2.77
C ASP A 81 -15.45 -1.47 2.62
N ALA A 82 -15.95 -2.57 3.16
CA ALA A 82 -17.38 -2.91 3.08
C ALA A 82 -18.26 -1.91 3.85
N ILE A 83 -17.85 -1.49 5.04
CA ILE A 83 -18.58 -0.51 5.85
C ILE A 83 -18.58 0.86 5.14
N LEU A 84 -17.42 1.29 4.65
CA LEU A 84 -17.31 2.58 3.94
C LEU A 84 -18.14 2.58 2.66
N MET A 85 -18.10 1.51 1.86
CA MET A 85 -18.89 1.38 0.64
C MET A 85 -20.38 1.48 0.93
N SER A 86 -20.88 0.77 1.95
CA SER A 86 -22.27 0.81 2.37
C SER A 86 -22.66 2.21 2.84
N ARG A 87 -21.85 2.81 3.71
CA ARG A 87 -22.08 4.16 4.26
C ARG A 87 -22.13 5.22 3.16
N MET A 88 -21.11 5.29 2.31
CA MET A 88 -21.04 6.24 1.19
C MET A 88 -22.24 6.09 0.23
N SER A 89 -22.68 4.85 -0.02
CA SER A 89 -23.86 4.59 -0.87
C SER A 89 -25.17 5.09 -0.26
N ILE A 90 -25.33 4.96 1.06
CA ILE A 90 -26.51 5.47 1.79
C ILE A 90 -26.49 7.00 1.79
N GLU A 91 -25.38 7.60 2.17
CA GLU A 91 -25.21 9.06 2.24
C GLU A 91 -25.40 9.72 0.89
N PHE A 92 -24.86 9.11 -0.19
CA PHE A 92 -25.03 9.62 -1.55
C PHE A 92 -26.51 9.63 -1.99
N ARG A 93 -27.27 8.55 -1.70
CA ARG A 93 -28.70 8.48 -2.01
C ARG A 93 -29.52 9.47 -1.19
N ALA A 94 -29.10 9.75 0.03
CA ALA A 94 -29.71 10.74 0.92
C ALA A 94 -29.31 12.20 0.61
N ASP A 95 -28.56 12.43 -0.46
CA ASP A 95 -28.00 13.74 -0.87
C ASP A 95 -27.11 14.41 0.19
N GLN A 96 -26.46 13.61 1.04
CA GLN A 96 -25.57 14.11 2.08
C GLN A 96 -24.18 14.43 1.52
N LYS A 97 -23.59 15.52 2.02
CA LYS A 97 -22.23 15.96 1.73
C LYS A 97 -21.31 15.58 2.90
N SER A 98 -21.00 14.28 3.05
CA SER A 98 -20.42 13.73 4.26
C SER A 98 -18.90 13.56 4.20
N TYR A 99 -18.31 13.45 3.00
CA TYR A 99 -16.88 13.24 2.83
C TYR A 99 -16.36 13.92 1.57
N ASP A 100 -15.09 14.28 1.59
CA ASP A 100 -14.37 14.95 0.52
C ASP A 100 -13.66 13.97 -0.39
N ILE A 101 -12.88 13.07 0.20
CA ILE A 101 -12.20 11.98 -0.52
C ILE A 101 -12.50 10.63 0.13
N ALA A 102 -12.59 9.61 -0.72
CA ALA A 102 -12.53 8.22 -0.30
C ALA A 102 -11.15 7.65 -0.62
N GLN A 103 -10.55 6.92 0.33
CA GLN A 103 -9.29 6.21 0.16
C GLN A 103 -9.47 4.76 0.62
N THR A 104 -9.81 3.87 -0.32
CA THR A 104 -10.15 2.46 -0.07
C THR A 104 -9.67 1.56 -1.20
N SER A 105 -9.74 0.24 -1.02
CA SER A 105 -9.40 -0.73 -2.08
C SER A 105 -10.56 -1.03 -3.02
N THR A 106 -11.72 -0.40 -2.82
CA THR A 106 -12.98 -0.75 -3.52
C THR A 106 -13.62 0.40 -4.30
N ILE A 107 -12.89 1.51 -4.48
CA ILE A 107 -13.43 2.68 -5.19
C ILE A 107 -13.83 2.34 -6.64
N ASN A 108 -13.07 1.49 -7.30
CA ASN A 108 -13.36 1.00 -8.65
C ASN A 108 -14.67 0.19 -8.74
N LYS A 109 -15.22 -0.26 -7.62
CA LYS A 109 -16.53 -0.94 -7.52
C LYS A 109 -17.69 0.05 -7.28
N MET A 110 -17.39 1.32 -7.01
CA MET A 110 -18.42 2.35 -6.75
C MET A 110 -19.14 2.75 -8.04
N PRO A 111 -20.45 3.11 -7.97
CA PRO A 111 -21.11 3.79 -9.09
C PRO A 111 -20.36 5.09 -9.43
N LEU A 112 -19.99 5.26 -10.70
CA LEU A 112 -19.14 6.37 -11.15
C LEU A 112 -19.72 7.76 -10.80
N GLN A 113 -21.05 7.89 -10.75
CA GLN A 113 -21.71 9.15 -10.37
C GLN A 113 -21.42 9.59 -8.92
N MET A 114 -20.92 8.70 -8.07
CA MET A 114 -20.53 9.05 -6.69
C MET A 114 -19.18 9.77 -6.63
N LEU A 115 -18.42 9.75 -7.72
CA LEU A 115 -17.08 10.31 -7.80
C LEU A 115 -17.04 11.47 -8.80
N ALA A 116 -16.37 12.55 -8.43
CA ALA A 116 -16.05 13.64 -9.34
C ALA A 116 -14.95 13.23 -10.32
N ALA A 117 -15.07 13.60 -11.58
CA ALA A 117 -13.96 13.50 -12.52
C ALA A 117 -12.95 14.61 -12.21
N TYR A 118 -11.73 14.21 -11.89
CA TYR A 118 -10.63 15.13 -11.59
C TYR A 118 -9.30 14.48 -11.97
N GLU A 119 -8.43 15.21 -12.63
CA GLU A 119 -7.09 14.74 -12.99
C GLU A 119 -6.02 15.50 -12.18
N PRO A 120 -5.42 14.87 -11.17
CA PRO A 120 -4.28 15.44 -10.45
C PRO A 120 -3.09 15.74 -11.36
N PRO A 121 -2.27 16.77 -11.10
CA PRO A 121 -1.15 17.17 -11.96
C PRO A 121 -0.13 16.04 -12.20
N GLU A 122 0.05 15.18 -11.22
CA GLU A 122 1.03 14.08 -11.27
C GLU A 122 0.40 12.71 -11.67
N ALA A 123 -0.85 12.70 -12.14
CA ALA A 123 -1.53 11.46 -12.53
C ALA A 123 -0.77 10.67 -13.62
N SER A 124 -0.03 11.33 -14.51
CA SER A 124 0.78 10.67 -15.54
C SER A 124 1.92 9.82 -15.00
N ASN A 125 2.38 10.09 -13.77
CA ASN A 125 3.44 9.34 -13.09
C ASN A 125 2.93 8.01 -12.48
N ILE A 126 1.61 7.87 -12.32
CA ILE A 126 0.97 6.63 -11.86
C ILE A 126 0.91 5.63 -13.01
N SER A 127 1.12 4.34 -12.72
CA SER A 127 1.00 3.27 -13.73
C SER A 127 -0.38 3.27 -14.39
N ALA A 128 -0.45 2.90 -15.67
CA ALA A 128 -1.68 3.04 -16.47
C ALA A 128 -2.83 2.17 -15.95
N ASP A 129 -2.52 0.98 -15.43
CA ASP A 129 -3.45 0.04 -14.81
C ASP A 129 -4.01 0.50 -13.46
N ALA A 130 -3.32 1.46 -12.83
CA ALA A 130 -3.75 2.11 -11.58
C ALA A 130 -4.50 3.43 -11.81
N ARG A 131 -5.07 3.67 -13.00
CA ARG A 131 -5.81 4.89 -13.33
C ARG A 131 -7.14 4.56 -13.99
N ASP A 132 -8.21 5.20 -13.51
CA ASP A 132 -9.50 5.14 -14.20
C ASP A 132 -9.48 5.99 -15.49
N SER A 133 -9.95 5.42 -16.60
CA SER A 133 -10.06 6.12 -17.88
C SER A 133 -10.98 7.34 -17.85
N ASN A 134 -11.96 7.36 -16.92
CA ASN A 134 -12.88 8.48 -16.70
C ASN A 134 -12.35 9.48 -15.67
N LYS A 135 -11.09 9.34 -15.21
CA LYS A 135 -10.44 10.25 -14.25
C LYS A 135 -11.15 10.37 -12.90
N ARG A 136 -11.80 9.29 -12.43
CA ARG A 136 -12.60 9.30 -11.20
C ARG A 136 -11.88 8.71 -10.00
N TRP A 137 -10.89 7.84 -10.25
CA TRP A 137 -10.06 7.28 -9.20
C TRP A 137 -8.64 6.99 -9.69
N TYR A 138 -7.71 6.91 -8.75
CA TYR A 138 -6.31 6.60 -8.96
C TYR A 138 -5.78 5.68 -7.86
N GLY A 139 -4.91 4.76 -8.23
CA GLY A 139 -4.16 3.93 -7.28
C GLY A 139 -3.09 4.75 -6.58
N VAL A 140 -3.09 4.69 -5.27
CA VAL A 140 -2.10 5.34 -4.40
C VAL A 140 -0.97 4.38 -4.08
N TYR A 141 -1.30 3.12 -3.86
CA TYR A 141 -0.35 2.03 -3.64
C TYR A 141 -0.89 0.73 -4.23
N ALA A 142 0.04 -0.17 -4.55
CA ALA A 142 -0.28 -1.50 -5.05
C ALA A 142 -0.30 -2.50 -3.89
N ASN A 143 -1.31 -3.35 -3.85
CA ASN A 143 -1.39 -4.52 -2.99
C ASN A 143 -1.16 -5.75 -3.86
N TYR A 144 0.05 -6.28 -3.82
CA TYR A 144 0.35 -7.57 -4.42
C TYR A 144 0.08 -8.67 -3.41
N ASN A 145 -0.52 -9.74 -3.88
CA ASN A 145 -0.72 -10.95 -3.12
C ASN A 145 0.23 -12.02 -3.66
N ALA A 146 1.07 -12.53 -2.78
CA ALA A 146 2.04 -13.56 -3.07
C ALA A 146 2.29 -14.42 -1.82
N PRO A 147 2.78 -15.65 -1.98
CA PRO A 147 3.12 -16.46 -0.83
C PRO A 147 4.25 -15.84 0.01
N ALA A 148 4.18 -16.06 1.34
CA ALA A 148 5.23 -15.71 2.27
C ALA A 148 5.64 -16.93 3.11
N TYR A 149 6.86 -16.93 3.65
CA TYR A 149 7.41 -18.05 4.40
C TYR A 149 8.27 -17.59 5.57
N ASN A 150 8.33 -18.40 6.61
CA ASN A 150 9.29 -18.20 7.71
C ASN A 150 10.67 -18.67 7.26
N THR A 151 11.67 -17.78 7.25
CA THR A 151 13.00 -18.04 6.70
C THR A 151 13.87 -18.96 7.59
N GLU A 152 13.46 -19.19 8.85
CA GLU A 152 14.10 -20.14 9.76
C GLU A 152 13.49 -21.55 9.65
N LYS A 153 12.25 -21.68 9.18
CA LYS A 153 11.54 -22.95 9.06
C LYS A 153 11.66 -23.58 7.67
N VAL A 154 11.74 -22.74 6.64
CA VAL A 154 11.83 -23.15 5.23
C VAL A 154 13.00 -22.44 4.57
N LYS A 155 13.87 -23.17 3.90
CA LYS A 155 14.99 -22.60 3.15
C LYS A 155 14.51 -22.13 1.79
N ALA A 156 15.12 -21.06 1.28
CA ALA A 156 14.77 -20.51 -0.03
C ALA A 156 14.89 -21.53 -1.19
N ALA A 157 15.81 -22.48 -1.08
CA ALA A 157 16.00 -23.55 -2.06
C ALA A 157 14.89 -24.61 -2.06
N GLU A 158 14.08 -24.67 -1.00
CA GLU A 158 12.95 -25.62 -0.85
C GLU A 158 11.63 -25.02 -1.33
N LEU A 159 11.62 -23.72 -1.67
CA LEU A 159 10.38 -23.03 -2.08
C LEU A 159 9.85 -23.56 -3.41
N PRO A 160 8.53 -23.80 -3.52
CA PRO A 160 7.85 -24.14 -4.76
C PRO A 160 8.14 -23.13 -5.87
N ARG A 161 8.27 -23.62 -7.10
CA ARG A 161 8.46 -22.80 -8.29
C ARG A 161 7.13 -22.49 -8.98
N SER A 162 6.10 -23.28 -8.67
CA SER A 162 4.73 -23.14 -9.14
C SER A 162 3.75 -23.52 -8.03
N TYR A 163 2.46 -23.23 -8.20
CA TYR A 163 1.45 -23.67 -7.24
C TYR A 163 1.25 -25.19 -7.27
N GLU A 164 1.54 -25.86 -8.40
CA GLU A 164 1.48 -27.33 -8.52
C GLU A 164 2.49 -28.01 -7.61
N ASP A 165 3.66 -27.41 -7.42
CA ASP A 165 4.75 -28.00 -6.61
C ASP A 165 4.35 -28.15 -5.15
N PHE A 166 3.40 -27.37 -4.65
CA PHE A 166 2.93 -27.52 -3.26
C PHE A 166 2.41 -28.92 -2.93
N ALA A 167 1.89 -29.64 -3.91
CA ALA A 167 1.43 -31.02 -3.74
C ALA A 167 2.57 -31.99 -3.41
N GLN A 168 3.83 -31.61 -3.58
CA GLN A 168 5.00 -32.44 -3.27
C GLN A 168 5.45 -32.29 -1.81
N HIS A 169 4.98 -31.27 -1.08
CA HIS A 169 5.42 -30.90 0.26
C HIS A 169 4.49 -31.41 1.37
N LYS A 170 4.32 -32.74 1.46
CA LYS A 170 3.47 -33.38 2.48
C LYS A 170 3.92 -33.07 3.93
N GLU A 171 5.20 -32.80 4.13
CA GLU A 171 5.81 -32.45 5.40
C GLU A 171 5.35 -31.10 5.95
N TRP A 172 4.73 -30.26 5.10
CA TRP A 172 4.16 -28.97 5.50
C TRP A 172 2.69 -29.07 5.91
N ALA A 173 2.09 -30.25 5.95
CA ALA A 173 0.69 -30.44 6.32
C ALA A 173 0.39 -29.83 7.69
N GLY A 174 -0.59 -28.95 7.78
CA GLY A 174 -0.97 -28.21 8.98
C GLY A 174 0.00 -27.10 9.39
N LYS A 175 1.03 -26.82 8.56
CA LYS A 175 2.02 -25.73 8.76
C LYS A 175 1.83 -24.57 7.78
N VAL A 176 0.82 -24.66 6.94
CA VAL A 176 0.48 -23.67 5.91
C VAL A 176 -0.79 -22.95 6.31
N ALA A 177 -0.81 -21.63 6.16
CA ALA A 177 -1.97 -20.79 6.38
C ALA A 177 -2.50 -20.18 5.08
N ILE A 178 -3.78 -19.87 5.06
CA ILE A 178 -4.46 -19.13 4.00
C ILE A 178 -5.47 -18.16 4.61
N ASP A 179 -5.55 -16.94 4.11
CA ASP A 179 -6.61 -16.01 4.51
C ASP A 179 -7.94 -16.37 3.86
N GLY A 180 -8.98 -16.52 4.67
CA GLY A 180 -10.29 -17.01 4.25
C GLY A 180 -11.20 -15.98 3.59
N THR A 181 -10.74 -14.74 3.47
CA THR A 181 -11.50 -13.62 2.86
C THR A 181 -11.00 -13.26 1.46
N ASP A 182 -9.88 -13.87 1.02
CA ASP A 182 -9.18 -13.50 -0.21
C ASP A 182 -9.67 -14.32 -1.42
N ASN A 183 -10.91 -14.07 -1.81
CA ASN A 183 -11.51 -14.69 -3.00
C ASN A 183 -10.88 -14.16 -4.32
N GLU A 184 -10.23 -12.99 -4.27
CA GLU A 184 -9.46 -12.43 -5.39
C GLU A 184 -8.29 -13.33 -5.78
N TRP A 185 -7.57 -13.85 -4.79
CA TRP A 185 -6.50 -14.82 -5.04
C TRP A 185 -7.03 -16.09 -5.73
N LEU A 186 -8.15 -16.64 -5.24
CA LEU A 186 -8.75 -17.80 -5.87
C LEU A 186 -9.16 -17.52 -7.32
N LYS A 187 -9.81 -16.37 -7.57
CA LYS A 187 -10.19 -15.97 -8.94
C LYS A 187 -8.98 -15.88 -9.85
N ALA A 188 -7.87 -15.29 -9.37
CA ALA A 188 -6.65 -15.17 -10.16
C ALA A 188 -6.03 -16.54 -10.50
N ILE A 189 -5.99 -17.46 -9.54
CA ILE A 189 -5.53 -18.83 -9.78
C ILE A 189 -6.39 -19.51 -10.87
N LEU A 190 -7.72 -19.45 -10.74
CA LEU A 190 -8.63 -20.07 -11.70
C LEU A 190 -8.59 -19.40 -13.08
N GLN A 191 -8.35 -18.10 -13.12
CA GLN A 191 -8.18 -17.38 -14.38
C GLN A 191 -6.88 -17.78 -15.08
N HIS A 192 -5.79 -17.99 -14.35
CA HIS A 192 -4.48 -18.35 -14.90
C HIS A 192 -4.45 -19.80 -15.41
N TYR A 193 -4.90 -20.73 -14.58
CA TYR A 193 -4.84 -22.18 -14.89
C TYR A 193 -6.03 -22.69 -15.69
N GLY A 194 -7.10 -21.89 -15.83
CA GLY A 194 -8.42 -22.31 -16.29
C GLY A 194 -9.25 -22.87 -15.14
N GLU A 195 -10.58 -22.67 -15.17
CA GLU A 195 -11.47 -22.95 -14.03
C GLU A 195 -11.36 -24.40 -13.54
N GLN A 196 -11.44 -25.38 -14.45
CA GLN A 196 -11.40 -26.80 -14.09
C GLN A 196 -10.06 -27.21 -13.47
N LYS A 197 -8.95 -26.89 -14.16
CA LYS A 197 -7.59 -27.22 -13.68
C LYS A 197 -7.24 -26.46 -12.40
N GLY A 198 -7.63 -25.19 -12.30
CA GLY A 198 -7.38 -24.38 -11.11
C GLY A 198 -8.13 -24.90 -9.89
N VAL A 199 -9.38 -25.35 -10.04
CA VAL A 199 -10.13 -26.00 -8.95
C VAL A 199 -9.46 -27.30 -8.51
N GLU A 200 -9.02 -28.13 -9.46
CA GLU A 200 -8.30 -29.37 -9.17
C GLU A 200 -6.98 -29.10 -8.45
N LEU A 201 -6.21 -28.13 -8.92
CA LEU A 201 -4.98 -27.66 -8.29
C LEU A 201 -5.22 -27.27 -6.82
N VAL A 202 -6.19 -26.37 -6.57
CA VAL A 202 -6.50 -25.91 -5.21
C VAL A 202 -6.98 -27.07 -4.33
N ARG A 203 -7.79 -27.98 -4.84
CA ARG A 203 -8.19 -29.21 -4.10
C ARG A 203 -6.99 -30.05 -3.71
N ASN A 204 -6.02 -30.23 -4.60
CA ASN A 204 -4.79 -30.97 -4.32
C ASN A 204 -3.95 -30.28 -3.24
N ILE A 205 -3.80 -28.95 -3.31
CA ILE A 205 -3.13 -28.16 -2.26
C ILE A 205 -3.83 -28.38 -0.91
N VAL A 206 -5.15 -28.25 -0.86
CA VAL A 206 -5.93 -28.44 0.37
C VAL A 206 -5.79 -29.86 0.92
N ALA A 207 -5.88 -30.88 0.06
CA ALA A 207 -5.77 -32.28 0.48
C ALA A 207 -4.40 -32.61 1.06
N VAL A 208 -3.33 -32.09 0.45
CA VAL A 208 -1.95 -32.37 0.87
C VAL A 208 -1.54 -31.53 2.07
N LEU A 209 -1.70 -30.21 1.99
CA LEU A 209 -1.18 -29.29 2.98
C LEU A 209 -2.12 -29.07 4.17
N LYS A 210 -3.42 -29.34 4.01
CA LYS A 210 -4.43 -29.09 5.06
C LYS A 210 -4.27 -27.69 5.68
N PRO A 211 -4.33 -26.63 4.86
CA PRO A 211 -4.01 -25.28 5.31
C PRO A 211 -4.96 -24.81 6.40
N VAL A 212 -4.43 -24.07 7.37
CA VAL A 212 -5.23 -23.40 8.40
C VAL A 212 -5.85 -22.14 7.78
N VAL A 213 -7.17 -22.06 7.80
CA VAL A 213 -7.88 -20.88 7.33
C VAL A 213 -7.86 -19.82 8.42
N THR A 214 -7.26 -18.66 8.14
CA THR A 214 -7.14 -17.52 9.05
C THR A 214 -8.12 -16.41 8.68
N ASP A 215 -8.27 -15.43 9.56
CA ASP A 215 -9.04 -14.21 9.34
C ASP A 215 -8.12 -13.00 9.55
N GLY A 216 -7.69 -12.40 8.44
CA GLY A 216 -6.86 -11.21 8.40
C GLY A 216 -5.39 -11.44 8.09
N HIS A 217 -4.96 -10.88 6.97
CA HIS A 217 -3.60 -10.99 6.42
C HIS A 217 -2.49 -10.52 7.37
N LEU A 218 -2.72 -9.47 8.19
CA LEU A 218 -1.70 -9.00 9.12
C LEU A 218 -1.46 -10.00 10.26
N ALA A 219 -2.52 -10.62 10.78
CA ALA A 219 -2.42 -11.66 11.80
C ALA A 219 -1.68 -12.87 11.22
N MET A 220 -2.03 -13.30 10.00
CA MET A 220 -1.36 -14.39 9.28
C MET A 220 0.12 -14.08 9.02
N ALA A 221 0.49 -12.86 8.59
CA ALA A 221 1.88 -12.46 8.39
C ALA A 221 2.69 -12.53 9.70
N ARG A 222 2.12 -12.05 10.81
CA ARG A 222 2.76 -12.11 12.15
C ARG A 222 2.96 -13.53 12.62
N ALA A 223 1.95 -14.38 12.49
CA ALA A 223 2.03 -15.79 12.86
C ALA A 223 3.06 -16.54 11.99
N THR A 224 3.14 -16.22 10.69
CA THR A 224 4.20 -16.76 9.81
C THR A 224 5.59 -16.26 10.24
N GLY A 225 5.75 -14.96 10.55
CA GLY A 225 7.00 -14.41 11.06
C GLY A 225 7.43 -15.01 12.39
N ALA A 226 6.49 -15.34 13.28
CA ALA A 226 6.72 -16.01 14.54
C ALA A 226 7.00 -17.54 14.41
N GLY A 227 6.81 -18.13 13.22
CA GLY A 227 7.02 -19.56 12.95
C GLY A 227 5.88 -20.47 13.40
N GLU A 228 4.72 -19.92 13.74
CA GLU A 228 3.51 -20.68 13.98
C GLU A 228 3.04 -21.36 12.68
N TYR A 229 3.02 -20.60 11.59
CA TYR A 229 2.92 -21.15 10.24
C TYR A 229 4.28 -21.05 9.54
N TRP A 230 4.60 -22.04 8.75
CA TRP A 230 5.83 -22.05 7.96
C TRP A 230 5.65 -21.26 6.66
N ILE A 231 4.45 -21.31 6.12
CA ILE A 231 4.06 -20.66 4.86
C ILE A 231 2.66 -20.04 5.01
N SER A 232 2.46 -18.89 4.38
CA SER A 232 1.15 -18.33 4.05
C SER A 232 0.98 -18.26 2.53
N LEU A 233 -0.12 -18.83 1.99
CA LEU A 233 -0.32 -19.02 0.55
C LEU A 233 -0.70 -17.73 -0.18
N ASN A 234 -1.45 -16.85 0.46
CA ASN A 234 -2.09 -15.69 -0.15
C ASN A 234 -1.92 -14.43 0.70
N ASN A 235 -0.69 -14.08 1.05
CA ASN A 235 -0.49 -12.92 1.90
C ASN A 235 -0.25 -11.63 1.11
N TYR A 236 -0.63 -10.51 1.66
CA TYR A 236 -0.27 -9.21 1.10
C TYR A 236 1.20 -8.94 1.36
N VAL A 237 1.93 -8.69 0.27
CA VAL A 237 3.38 -8.51 0.30
C VAL A 237 3.79 -7.37 1.22
N ASN A 238 3.07 -6.24 1.21
CA ASN A 238 3.33 -5.12 2.10
C ASN A 238 3.23 -5.49 3.59
N LEU A 239 2.28 -6.35 3.96
CA LEU A 239 2.12 -6.80 5.37
C LEU A 239 3.25 -7.75 5.78
N SER A 240 3.65 -8.67 4.89
CA SER A 240 4.82 -9.50 5.11
C SER A 240 6.10 -8.67 5.24
N MET A 241 6.24 -7.61 4.42
CA MET A 241 7.37 -6.69 4.51
C MET A 241 7.37 -5.86 5.80
N ASN A 242 6.21 -5.42 6.28
CA ASN A 242 6.12 -4.75 7.59
C ASN A 242 6.59 -5.65 8.74
N VAL A 243 6.20 -6.91 8.73
CA VAL A 243 6.63 -7.89 9.72
C VAL A 243 8.14 -8.13 9.62
N ARG A 244 8.71 -8.20 8.41
CA ARG A 244 10.14 -8.31 8.16
C ARG A 244 10.91 -7.08 8.63
N LEU A 245 10.42 -5.88 8.33
CA LEU A 245 11.04 -4.61 8.78
C LEU A 245 11.04 -4.47 10.30
N ALA A 246 10.09 -5.10 10.98
CA ALA A 246 10.07 -5.23 12.44
C ALA A 246 11.05 -6.28 12.99
N GLY A 247 11.90 -6.89 12.14
CA GLY A 247 12.95 -7.84 12.54
C GLY A 247 12.54 -9.32 12.57
N ASN A 248 11.33 -9.67 12.11
CA ASN A 248 10.89 -11.07 12.09
C ASN A 248 11.42 -11.83 10.87
N PRO A 249 11.68 -13.14 10.99
CA PRO A 249 12.24 -13.99 9.94
C PRO A 249 11.17 -14.38 8.91
N ILE A 250 10.68 -13.43 8.14
CA ILE A 250 9.70 -13.67 7.07
C ILE A 250 10.25 -13.21 5.72
N GLY A 251 10.07 -14.03 4.70
CA GLY A 251 10.34 -13.73 3.30
C GLY A 251 9.10 -13.86 2.44
N VAL A 252 9.15 -13.29 1.24
CA VAL A 252 8.15 -13.48 0.19
C VAL A 252 8.82 -14.01 -1.06
N TRP A 253 8.06 -14.76 -1.86
CA TRP A 253 8.49 -15.15 -3.20
C TRP A 253 7.30 -15.09 -4.17
N ALA A 254 7.59 -14.95 -5.45
CA ALA A 254 6.57 -14.81 -6.48
C ALA A 254 6.32 -16.12 -7.21
N LEU A 255 5.05 -16.50 -7.36
CA LEU A 255 4.56 -17.59 -8.20
C LEU A 255 3.61 -17.05 -9.27
N ASP A 256 3.43 -17.79 -10.36
CA ASP A 256 2.40 -17.46 -11.35
C ASP A 256 1.04 -18.05 -10.95
N PRO A 257 -0.01 -17.22 -10.86
CA PRO A 257 -0.02 -15.78 -10.99
C PRO A 257 0.25 -15.04 -9.68
N VAL A 258 0.68 -13.77 -9.78
CA VAL A 258 0.62 -12.78 -8.70
C VAL A 258 -0.68 -12.00 -8.84
N THR A 259 -1.43 -11.90 -7.77
CA THR A 259 -2.67 -11.09 -7.75
C THR A 259 -2.35 -9.65 -7.38
N LEU A 260 -2.99 -8.69 -8.06
CA LEU A 260 -2.80 -7.26 -7.83
C LEU A 260 -4.15 -6.57 -7.65
N PHE A 261 -4.24 -5.69 -6.67
CA PHE A 261 -5.27 -4.66 -6.54
C PHE A 261 -4.69 -3.40 -5.91
N PHE A 262 -5.41 -2.28 -6.02
CA PHE A 262 -4.88 -0.98 -5.61
C PHE A 262 -5.63 -0.44 -4.39
N GLY A 263 -4.88 0.16 -3.46
CA GLY A 263 -5.45 1.16 -2.58
C GLY A 263 -5.65 2.44 -3.38
N GLN A 264 -6.91 2.87 -3.50
CA GLN A 264 -7.33 3.89 -4.45
C GLN A 264 -7.75 5.17 -3.72
N VAL A 265 -7.67 6.29 -4.41
CA VAL A 265 -8.26 7.57 -3.98
C VAL A 265 -9.23 8.07 -5.03
N GLY A 266 -10.38 8.60 -4.59
CA GLY A 266 -11.36 9.26 -5.43
C GLY A 266 -11.95 10.47 -4.72
N VAL A 267 -12.22 11.54 -5.48
CA VAL A 267 -12.88 12.76 -4.99
C VAL A 267 -14.40 12.53 -5.00
N SER A 268 -15.08 12.86 -3.90
CA SER A 268 -16.53 12.78 -3.81
C SER A 268 -17.22 13.72 -4.82
N ALA A 269 -18.24 13.24 -5.55
CA ALA A 269 -19.05 14.10 -6.39
C ALA A 269 -19.86 15.13 -5.58
N LYS A 270 -20.03 14.90 -4.27
CA LYS A 270 -20.74 15.77 -3.33
C LYS A 270 -19.81 16.26 -2.21
N ALA A 271 -18.52 16.46 -2.52
CA ALA A 271 -17.54 16.93 -1.53
C ALA A 271 -18.00 18.24 -0.88
N PRO A 272 -18.10 18.30 0.47
CA PRO A 272 -18.39 19.55 1.17
C PRO A 272 -17.28 20.60 0.97
N HIS A 273 -16.01 20.15 0.78
CA HIS A 273 -14.84 20.99 0.59
C HIS A 273 -14.11 20.62 -0.73
N PRO A 274 -14.67 20.98 -1.90
CA PRO A 274 -14.22 20.45 -3.20
C PRO A 274 -12.78 20.86 -3.56
N ASN A 275 -12.27 22.00 -3.10
CA ASN A 275 -10.90 22.42 -3.35
C ASN A 275 -9.92 21.68 -2.42
N ALA A 276 -10.26 21.48 -1.16
CA ALA A 276 -9.50 20.67 -0.23
C ALA A 276 -9.45 19.20 -0.71
N ALA A 277 -10.56 18.67 -1.23
CA ALA A 277 -10.63 17.34 -1.82
C ALA A 277 -9.68 17.16 -3.02
N ARG A 278 -9.65 18.12 -3.94
CA ARG A 278 -8.74 18.11 -5.10
C ARG A 278 -7.29 18.21 -4.66
N LEU A 279 -6.98 19.10 -3.71
CA LEU A 279 -5.63 19.25 -3.16
C LEU A 279 -5.15 17.97 -2.46
N ALA A 280 -6.04 17.31 -1.72
CA ALA A 280 -5.74 16.03 -1.11
C ALA A 280 -5.52 14.92 -2.15
N ALA A 281 -6.29 14.88 -3.23
CA ALA A 281 -6.06 13.94 -4.34
C ALA A 281 -4.69 14.20 -5.01
N ASN A 282 -4.28 15.46 -5.20
CA ASN A 282 -2.94 15.81 -5.68
C ASN A 282 -1.85 15.26 -4.73
N PHE A 283 -2.01 15.51 -3.42
CA PHE A 283 -1.09 14.99 -2.40
C PHE A 283 -0.99 13.48 -2.41
N MET A 284 -2.12 12.76 -2.49
CA MET A 284 -2.14 11.30 -2.48
C MET A 284 -1.39 10.65 -3.66
N LEU A 285 -1.29 11.36 -4.81
CA LEU A 285 -0.52 10.90 -5.96
C LEU A 285 0.91 11.46 -6.01
N SER A 286 1.30 12.31 -5.06
CA SER A 286 2.62 12.91 -5.03
C SER A 286 3.72 11.89 -4.70
N GLN A 287 4.94 12.21 -5.14
CA GLN A 287 6.13 11.47 -4.76
C GLN A 287 6.30 11.45 -3.23
N GLU A 288 6.05 12.58 -2.57
CA GLU A 288 6.13 12.73 -1.11
C GLU A 288 5.22 11.75 -0.36
N CYS A 289 3.95 11.63 -0.79
CA CYS A 289 2.99 10.70 -0.22
C CYS A 289 3.43 9.25 -0.42
N GLN A 290 3.78 8.86 -1.64
CA GLN A 290 4.12 7.47 -1.92
C GLN A 290 5.46 7.05 -1.31
N GLN A 291 6.44 7.95 -1.21
CA GLN A 291 7.66 7.72 -0.44
C GLN A 291 7.37 7.55 1.06
N PHE A 292 6.43 8.33 1.60
CA PHE A 292 6.00 8.18 2.98
C PHE A 292 5.37 6.79 3.20
N LEU A 293 4.44 6.38 2.35
CA LEU A 293 3.78 5.08 2.43
C LEU A 293 4.75 3.90 2.23
N ALA A 294 5.77 4.06 1.38
CA ALA A 294 6.80 3.06 1.19
C ALA A 294 7.59 2.74 2.47
N LYS A 295 7.72 3.69 3.41
CA LYS A 295 8.32 3.45 4.74
C LYS A 295 7.50 2.47 5.60
N PHE A 296 6.21 2.35 5.33
CA PHE A 296 5.30 1.37 5.94
C PHE A 296 5.18 0.09 5.10
N GLY A 297 6.09 -0.14 4.15
CA GLY A 297 6.09 -1.32 3.28
C GLY A 297 5.03 -1.28 2.17
N ARG A 298 4.30 -0.16 1.99
CA ARG A 298 3.37 -0.02 0.86
C ARG A 298 4.15 0.04 -0.45
N LEU A 299 3.65 -0.65 -1.46
CA LEU A 299 4.30 -0.68 -2.77
C LEU A 299 3.77 0.46 -3.64
N PRO A 300 4.66 1.32 -4.18
CA PRO A 300 4.23 2.50 -4.91
C PRO A 300 3.59 2.14 -6.26
N THR A 301 2.63 2.96 -6.70
CA THR A 301 2.09 2.95 -8.07
C THR A 301 2.84 3.93 -8.99
N ARG A 302 3.66 4.80 -8.41
CA ARG A 302 4.53 5.71 -9.15
C ARG A 302 5.79 5.00 -9.63
N LYS A 303 6.18 5.27 -10.87
CA LYS A 303 7.38 4.69 -11.49
C LYS A 303 8.70 5.27 -10.96
N ASP A 304 8.64 6.46 -10.36
CA ASP A 304 9.79 7.21 -9.82
C ASP A 304 9.94 7.11 -8.29
N VAL A 305 9.18 6.21 -7.65
CA VAL A 305 9.30 5.89 -6.22
C VAL A 305 9.73 4.44 -6.06
N GLN A 306 10.83 4.23 -5.35
CA GLN A 306 11.32 2.89 -5.05
C GLN A 306 10.51 2.23 -3.93
N SER A 307 10.27 0.93 -4.07
CA SER A 307 9.70 0.08 -3.01
C SER A 307 10.71 -0.14 -1.86
N THR A 308 10.19 -0.51 -0.70
CA THR A 308 11.01 -0.92 0.44
C THR A 308 10.64 -2.37 0.81
N PRO A 309 11.57 -3.35 0.70
CA PRO A 309 12.93 -3.22 0.17
C PRO A 309 12.97 -2.97 -1.36
N PRO A 310 14.07 -2.41 -1.88
CA PRO A 310 14.24 -2.27 -3.33
C PRO A 310 14.15 -3.62 -4.05
N GLY A 311 13.64 -3.61 -5.30
CA GLY A 311 13.54 -4.81 -6.15
C GLY A 311 12.36 -5.74 -5.84
N ILE A 312 11.57 -5.48 -4.79
CA ILE A 312 10.41 -6.33 -4.46
C ILE A 312 9.34 -6.28 -5.57
N VAL A 313 9.07 -5.10 -6.12
CA VAL A 313 8.12 -4.93 -7.23
C VAL A 313 8.64 -5.63 -8.49
N ASP A 314 9.94 -5.50 -8.80
CA ASP A 314 10.54 -6.15 -9.95
C ASP A 314 10.41 -7.68 -9.87
N MET A 315 10.65 -8.27 -8.69
CA MET A 315 10.46 -9.70 -8.46
C MET A 315 9.02 -10.14 -8.75
N LEU A 316 8.03 -9.36 -8.32
CA LEU A 316 6.61 -9.67 -8.49
C LEU A 316 6.18 -9.51 -9.95
N THR A 317 6.63 -8.45 -10.62
CA THR A 317 6.24 -8.11 -12.01
C THR A 317 6.96 -8.94 -13.07
N GLN A 318 7.98 -9.74 -12.71
CA GLN A 318 8.53 -10.78 -13.57
C GLN A 318 7.57 -11.97 -13.75
N LYS A 319 6.50 -12.04 -12.95
CA LYS A 319 5.45 -13.05 -13.04
C LYS A 319 4.22 -12.51 -13.78
N THR A 320 3.32 -13.41 -14.12
CA THR A 320 2.00 -13.03 -14.64
C THR A 320 1.23 -12.30 -13.55
N VAL A 321 1.08 -10.98 -13.68
CA VAL A 321 0.30 -10.18 -12.75
C VAL A 321 -1.14 -10.11 -13.24
N ILE A 322 -2.08 -10.51 -12.39
CA ILE A 322 -3.52 -10.44 -12.65
C ILE A 322 -4.14 -9.38 -11.75
N THR A 323 -4.60 -8.30 -12.36
CA THR A 323 -5.44 -7.30 -11.67
C THR A 323 -6.86 -7.83 -11.58
N VAL A 324 -7.29 -8.15 -10.37
CA VAL A 324 -8.63 -8.71 -10.16
C VAL A 324 -9.63 -7.59 -9.95
N LEU A 325 -10.59 -7.51 -10.87
CA LEU A 325 -11.78 -6.67 -10.75
C LEU A 325 -12.99 -7.60 -10.65
N MET A 326 -13.86 -7.35 -9.69
CA MET A 326 -15.06 -8.15 -9.47
C MET A 326 -16.27 -7.26 -9.21
N SER A 327 -17.40 -7.64 -9.81
CA SER A 327 -18.70 -7.13 -9.38
C SER A 327 -19.08 -7.73 -8.01
N PRO A 328 -20.03 -7.14 -7.27
CA PRO A 328 -20.51 -7.72 -6.01
C PRO A 328 -21.09 -9.13 -6.14
N ASP A 329 -21.67 -9.47 -7.31
CA ASP A 329 -22.20 -10.81 -7.58
C ASP A 329 -21.09 -11.83 -7.80
N GLU A 330 -20.03 -11.45 -8.52
CA GLU A 330 -18.84 -12.28 -8.69
C GLU A 330 -18.13 -12.50 -7.36
N GLU A 331 -17.99 -11.46 -6.54
CA GLU A 331 -17.38 -11.58 -5.21
C GLU A 331 -18.12 -12.62 -4.35
N ARG A 332 -19.45 -12.59 -4.34
CA ARG A 332 -20.27 -13.60 -3.67
C ARG A 332 -20.11 -15.02 -4.27
N LYS A 333 -20.00 -15.13 -5.60
CA LYS A 333 -19.73 -16.40 -6.28
C LYS A 333 -18.41 -16.99 -5.85
N TRP A 334 -17.34 -16.19 -5.91
CA TRP A 334 -15.98 -16.63 -5.61
C TRP A 334 -15.77 -16.92 -4.13
N GLN A 335 -16.43 -16.16 -3.24
CA GLN A 335 -16.40 -16.44 -1.80
C GLN A 335 -17.06 -17.80 -1.48
N ARG A 336 -18.21 -18.10 -2.06
CA ARG A 336 -18.84 -19.42 -1.89
C ARG A 336 -17.94 -20.55 -2.40
N GLN A 337 -17.29 -20.36 -3.53
CA GLN A 337 -16.36 -21.36 -4.07
C GLN A 337 -15.13 -21.54 -3.19
N PHE A 338 -14.60 -20.45 -2.64
CA PHE A 338 -13.52 -20.50 -1.65
C PHE A 338 -13.94 -21.29 -0.41
N ASP A 339 -15.11 -21.00 0.15
CA ASP A 339 -15.63 -21.68 1.34
C ASP A 339 -15.84 -23.19 1.09
N GLN A 340 -16.32 -23.57 -0.09
CA GLN A 340 -16.44 -24.98 -0.49
C GLN A 340 -15.08 -25.70 -0.56
N LEU A 341 -14.05 -25.03 -1.08
CA LEU A 341 -12.71 -25.61 -1.24
C LEU A 341 -11.95 -25.72 0.08
N PHE A 342 -12.01 -24.69 0.93
CA PHE A 342 -11.17 -24.60 2.11
C PHE A 342 -11.89 -24.89 3.43
N LYS A 343 -13.21 -24.68 3.51
CA LYS A 343 -13.99 -24.84 4.74
C LYS A 343 -15.00 -25.99 4.67
N GLY A 344 -15.15 -26.63 3.52
CA GLY A 344 -16.07 -27.74 3.32
C GLY A 344 -17.55 -27.35 3.47
N ARG A 345 -17.93 -26.10 3.19
CA ARG A 345 -19.28 -25.55 3.39
C ARG A 345 -19.90 -25.11 2.09
#